data_93be0bfb5d91957b6894f7f4b792f387
#
_entry.id   93be0bfb5d91957b6894f7f4b792f387
#
_cell.length_a   1.000
_cell.length_b   1.000
_cell.length_c   1.000
_cell.angle_alpha   90.00
_cell.angle_beta   90.00
_cell.angle_gamma   90.00
#
_symmetry.space_group_name_H-M   'P 1'
#
loop_
_entity.id
_entity.type
_entity.pdbx_description
1 polymer ?
#
loop_
_entity_poly.entity_id
_entity_poly.type
_entity_poly.pdbx_seq_one_letter_code
_entity_poly.pdbx_strand_id
1 'polypeptide(L)'
;MVSDWGAINDRVVGLPAGLDLEMPSSRGRTDAELVAAVRDGSLDEEYLDIAAGRILDLIRKVRARAAIAGPLDAAAHHTLAREAAGRSIVLLRNEGGLLPLSPARQVAVIGAFAANPRFQGAGSSQINPTRLDSALDGIRAVAGDSVSYSAGFPLGSADTADPVALRDEAVAAASAAEVAVLFLGVPAEEESEGFDRTHIDLPAAQLELVDAVLAVNPNVVVVLSNGGVVALPFADRVPAILEGWLLGQAGGSATADVLYGAVNPSGKLTETIPLRLEDNPSYGNFPGELGHVRYGEGILVGYRWYDAKKLEVAFPFGHGLSYTTFGYGDATASLTASGDVIVTAPVTNTGSVAGREVVQVYTSLADSVVQRAPRELKGFAVVALEPDETTTVEVTLRRSELAYWDVRVDGWVVEGGEYVVEVGASSRDLRSRTSVLIEGESVELPLSLASSIDEVLEHPMAGPALRAVIDAQFGAGSDIIKILGNFPVGRLDGIPMPREDMEKLIAEALA
;
A
#
# COMPACT_ATOMS: atom_id res chain seq x y z
N MET A 1 14.25 2.28 17.05
CA MET A 1 12.81 2.50 16.73
C MET A 1 12.15 3.23 17.89
N VAL A 2 11.15 4.09 17.62
CA VAL A 2 10.33 4.76 18.64
C VAL A 2 8.92 4.20 18.55
N SER A 3 8.29 3.90 19.68
CA SER A 3 6.89 3.44 19.67
C SER A 3 5.92 4.56 19.30
N ASP A 4 4.76 4.19 18.82
CA ASP A 4 3.60 5.06 18.88
C ASP A 4 3.09 5.23 20.33
N TRP A 5 2.26 6.24 20.59
CA TRP A 5 1.78 6.60 21.93
C TRP A 5 0.95 5.50 22.57
N GLY A 6 1.51 4.91 23.64
CA GLY A 6 0.83 3.85 24.40
C GLY A 6 0.69 2.50 23.69
N ALA A 7 1.40 2.28 22.59
CA ALA A 7 1.27 1.08 21.76
C ALA A 7 2.10 -0.13 22.22
N ILE A 8 2.87 0.00 23.33
CA ILE A 8 3.70 -1.09 23.82
C ILE A 8 2.89 -1.97 24.78
N ASN A 9 2.75 -3.24 24.41
CA ASN A 9 2.15 -4.26 25.27
C ASN A 9 3.18 -4.93 26.20
N ASP A 10 4.39 -5.20 25.67
CA ASP A 10 5.48 -5.86 26.40
C ASP A 10 6.82 -5.26 25.99
N ARG A 11 7.48 -4.56 26.90
CA ARG A 11 8.79 -3.94 26.67
C ARG A 11 9.93 -4.95 26.63
N VAL A 12 9.82 -6.06 27.35
CA VAL A 12 10.86 -7.09 27.39
C VAL A 12 10.99 -7.75 26.02
N VAL A 13 9.88 -8.09 25.38
CA VAL A 13 9.84 -8.65 24.03
C VAL A 13 10.15 -7.58 22.96
N GLY A 14 9.72 -6.33 23.21
CA GLY A 14 9.93 -5.23 22.26
C GLY A 14 11.39 -4.85 22.08
N LEU A 15 12.21 -4.98 23.09
CA LEU A 15 13.62 -4.56 23.07
C LEU A 15 14.47 -5.37 22.09
N PRO A 16 14.47 -6.71 22.13
CA PRO A 16 15.14 -7.55 21.12
C PRO A 16 14.61 -7.35 19.71
N ALA A 17 13.30 -7.00 19.58
CA ALA A 17 12.68 -6.67 18.30
C ALA A 17 13.11 -5.30 17.73
N GLY A 18 13.93 -4.53 18.47
CA GLY A 18 14.52 -3.27 18.03
C GLY A 18 13.83 -2.01 18.52
N LEU A 19 12.98 -2.09 19.55
CA LEU A 19 12.40 -0.92 20.20
C LEU A 19 13.48 -0.20 21.03
N ASP A 20 13.80 1.05 20.67
CA ASP A 20 14.82 1.82 21.38
C ASP A 20 14.21 2.83 22.38
N LEU A 21 12.97 3.29 22.15
CA LEU A 21 12.32 4.31 22.98
C LEU A 21 10.81 4.09 23.04
N GLU A 22 10.29 3.94 24.25
CA GLU A 22 8.86 3.91 24.54
C GLU A 22 8.29 5.33 24.68
N MET A 23 7.19 5.61 23.99
CA MET A 23 6.48 6.89 24.05
C MET A 23 4.98 6.69 24.35
N PRO A 24 4.35 7.58 25.13
CA PRO A 24 5.01 8.51 26.03
C PRO A 24 5.73 7.75 27.15
N SER A 25 6.61 8.43 27.87
CA SER A 25 7.31 7.80 29.00
C SER A 25 6.34 7.15 30.00
N SER A 26 6.57 5.88 30.34
CA SER A 26 5.84 5.17 31.41
C SER A 26 6.12 5.71 32.82
N ARG A 27 7.03 6.71 32.94
CA ARG A 27 7.53 7.25 34.22
C ARG A 27 8.15 6.17 35.13
N GLY A 28 8.83 5.21 34.52
CA GLY A 28 9.53 4.12 35.20
C GLY A 28 8.65 2.92 35.59
N ARG A 29 7.35 2.94 35.27
CA ARG A 29 6.43 1.84 35.61
C ARG A 29 6.87 0.49 35.03
N THR A 30 7.32 0.48 33.76
CA THR A 30 7.76 -0.72 33.04
C THR A 30 9.26 -0.98 33.16
N ASP A 31 10.05 -0.08 33.77
CA ASP A 31 11.49 -0.26 33.92
C ASP A 31 11.86 -1.44 34.83
N ALA A 32 11.02 -1.68 35.87
CA ALA A 32 11.23 -2.80 36.79
C ALA A 32 11.14 -4.16 36.09
N GLU A 33 10.33 -4.30 35.06
CA GLU A 33 10.17 -5.52 34.26
C GLU A 33 11.44 -5.80 33.46
N LEU A 34 12.03 -4.78 32.81
CA LEU A 34 13.31 -4.90 32.10
C LEU A 34 14.45 -5.28 33.04
N VAL A 35 14.52 -4.59 34.21
CA VAL A 35 15.56 -4.89 35.22
C VAL A 35 15.43 -6.32 35.73
N ALA A 36 14.21 -6.80 35.97
CA ALA A 36 13.97 -8.17 36.39
C ALA A 36 14.40 -9.17 35.31
N ALA A 37 14.00 -8.95 34.05
CA ALA A 37 14.32 -9.83 32.92
C ALA A 37 15.83 -9.93 32.65
N VAL A 38 16.58 -8.82 32.80
CA VAL A 38 18.06 -8.88 32.69
C VAL A 38 18.66 -9.66 33.86
N ARG A 39 18.15 -9.47 35.08
CA ARG A 39 18.69 -10.13 36.29
C ARG A 39 18.42 -11.62 36.32
N ASP A 40 17.30 -12.08 35.80
CA ASP A 40 16.95 -13.51 35.73
C ASP A 40 17.48 -14.20 34.45
N GLY A 41 18.08 -13.42 33.51
CA GLY A 41 18.68 -13.93 32.29
C GLY A 41 17.68 -14.20 31.14
N SER A 42 16.43 -13.81 31.28
CA SER A 42 15.44 -13.93 30.21
C SER A 42 15.59 -12.85 29.13
N LEU A 43 16.30 -11.75 29.43
CA LEU A 43 16.68 -10.69 28.49
C LEU A 43 18.18 -10.46 28.56
N ASP A 44 18.88 -10.54 27.42
CA ASP A 44 20.29 -10.18 27.33
C ASP A 44 20.48 -8.66 27.48
N GLU A 45 21.38 -8.23 28.38
CA GLU A 45 21.71 -6.83 28.63
C GLU A 45 22.24 -6.12 27.37
N GLU A 46 22.80 -6.87 26.41
CA GLU A 46 23.28 -6.32 25.13
C GLU A 46 22.20 -5.53 24.39
N TYR A 47 20.94 -5.95 24.45
CA TYR A 47 19.84 -5.22 23.80
C TYR A 47 19.58 -3.85 24.42
N LEU A 48 19.79 -3.69 25.72
CA LEU A 48 19.74 -2.38 26.41
C LEU A 48 20.87 -1.48 25.94
N ASP A 49 22.08 -2.02 25.84
CA ASP A 49 23.26 -1.27 25.39
C ASP A 49 23.09 -0.81 23.93
N ILE A 50 22.55 -1.67 23.05
CA ILE A 50 22.24 -1.34 21.67
C ILE A 50 21.21 -0.19 21.60
N ALA A 51 20.11 -0.29 22.32
CA ALA A 51 19.06 0.73 22.33
C ALA A 51 19.57 2.08 22.88
N ALA A 52 20.27 2.06 24.02
CA ALA A 52 20.89 3.24 24.60
C ALA A 52 21.94 3.86 23.68
N GLY A 53 22.76 3.03 23.03
CA GLY A 53 23.76 3.44 22.05
C GLY A 53 23.13 4.19 20.86
N ARG A 54 22.04 3.67 20.31
CA ARG A 54 21.30 4.31 19.21
C ARG A 54 20.73 5.68 19.59
N ILE A 55 20.16 5.79 20.78
CA ILE A 55 19.65 7.08 21.31
C ILE A 55 20.80 8.08 21.53
N LEU A 56 21.92 7.64 22.14
CA LEU A 56 23.09 8.50 22.33
C LEU A 56 23.68 8.97 20.99
N ASP A 57 23.73 8.12 20.00
CA ASP A 57 24.22 8.47 18.66
C ASP A 57 23.30 9.48 17.97
N LEU A 58 21.99 9.33 18.10
CA LEU A 58 21.03 10.33 17.61
C LEU A 58 21.25 11.69 18.28
N ILE A 59 21.40 11.71 19.60
CA ILE A 59 21.69 12.94 20.35
C ILE A 59 23.00 13.59 19.91
N ARG A 60 24.06 12.80 19.72
CA ARG A 60 25.35 13.29 19.22
C ARG A 60 25.21 13.92 17.81
N LYS A 61 24.51 13.25 16.89
CA LYS A 61 24.24 13.74 15.53
C LYS A 61 23.47 15.06 15.55
N VAL A 62 22.42 15.16 16.38
CA VAL A 62 21.60 16.37 16.51
C VAL A 62 22.45 17.53 17.07
N ARG A 63 23.24 17.29 18.13
CA ARG A 63 24.12 18.33 18.71
C ARG A 63 25.19 18.80 17.72
N ALA A 64 25.82 17.89 16.99
CA ALA A 64 26.79 18.24 15.97
C ALA A 64 26.17 19.08 14.84
N ARG A 65 24.95 18.77 14.42
CA ARG A 65 24.24 19.51 13.35
C ARG A 65 23.73 20.87 13.84
N ALA A 66 23.30 21.00 15.09
CA ALA A 66 22.82 22.26 15.65
C ALA A 66 23.85 23.39 15.56
N ALA A 67 25.17 23.07 15.60
CA ALA A 67 26.23 24.02 15.43
C ALA A 67 26.41 24.54 13.97
N ILE A 68 25.79 23.85 12.98
CA ILE A 68 25.96 24.13 11.55
C ILE A 68 24.64 24.67 10.94
N ALA A 69 23.53 24.51 11.64
CA ALA A 69 22.21 24.88 11.13
C ALA A 69 22.09 26.41 11.00
N GLY A 70 21.88 26.89 9.76
CA GLY A 70 21.44 28.23 9.46
C GLY A 70 19.96 28.46 9.75
N PRO A 71 19.42 29.68 9.51
CA PRO A 71 18.00 29.94 9.60
C PRO A 71 17.22 29.05 8.60
N LEU A 72 16.00 28.65 8.99
CA LEU A 72 15.11 27.88 8.14
C LEU A 72 14.68 28.72 6.93
N ASP A 73 14.92 28.20 5.73
CA ASP A 73 14.38 28.77 4.48
C ASP A 73 12.96 28.21 4.22
N ALA A 74 11.97 28.86 4.82
CA ALA A 74 10.57 28.44 4.67
C ALA A 74 10.07 28.53 3.21
N ALA A 75 10.64 29.43 2.39
CA ALA A 75 10.26 29.58 1.00
C ALA A 75 10.77 28.41 0.14
N ALA A 76 12.02 27.98 0.35
CA ALA A 76 12.56 26.80 -0.29
C ALA A 76 11.82 25.53 0.11
N HIS A 77 11.45 25.39 1.39
CA HIS A 77 10.65 24.24 1.86
C HIS A 77 9.23 24.25 1.28
N HIS A 78 8.61 25.42 1.12
CA HIS A 78 7.31 25.53 0.47
C HIS A 78 7.38 25.13 -1.02
N THR A 79 8.46 25.53 -1.72
CA THR A 79 8.70 25.12 -3.11
C THR A 79 8.86 23.60 -3.22
N LEU A 80 9.63 22.99 -2.31
CA LEU A 80 9.77 21.53 -2.25
C LEU A 80 8.43 20.83 -1.97
N ALA A 81 7.62 21.39 -1.06
CA ALA A 81 6.28 20.87 -0.77
C ALA A 81 5.36 20.91 -2.01
N ARG A 82 5.43 22.02 -2.81
CA ARG A 82 4.69 22.13 -4.08
C ARG A 82 5.14 21.07 -5.11
N GLU A 83 6.44 20.86 -5.24
CA GLU A 83 6.99 19.84 -6.13
C GLU A 83 6.54 18.44 -5.71
N ALA A 84 6.65 18.12 -4.41
CA ALA A 84 6.21 16.83 -3.87
C ALA A 84 4.71 16.61 -4.11
N ALA A 85 3.88 17.61 -3.83
CA ALA A 85 2.42 17.55 -4.05
C ALA A 85 2.10 17.30 -5.53
N GLY A 86 2.71 18.05 -6.46
CA GLY A 86 2.45 17.88 -7.90
C GLY A 86 2.83 16.47 -8.42
N ARG A 87 3.90 15.87 -7.86
CA ARG A 87 4.32 14.51 -8.20
C ARG A 87 3.45 13.43 -7.54
N SER A 88 2.72 13.76 -6.48
CA SER A 88 1.86 12.84 -5.74
C SER A 88 0.44 12.77 -6.31
N ILE A 89 -0.03 13.80 -7.02
CA ILE A 89 -1.35 13.81 -7.65
C ILE A 89 -1.44 12.66 -8.67
N VAL A 90 -2.51 11.88 -8.57
CA VAL A 90 -2.79 10.75 -9.47
C VAL A 90 -3.86 11.14 -10.47
N LEU A 91 -3.56 11.05 -11.76
CA LEU A 91 -4.55 11.19 -12.82
C LEU A 91 -5.26 9.84 -13.00
N LEU A 92 -6.48 9.72 -12.46
CA LEU A 92 -7.25 8.48 -12.53
C LEU A 92 -7.90 8.26 -13.89
N ARG A 93 -8.40 9.35 -14.51
CA ARG A 93 -9.10 9.33 -15.80
C ARG A 93 -8.84 10.62 -16.56
N ASN A 94 -8.75 10.54 -17.91
CA ASN A 94 -8.64 11.70 -18.79
C ASN A 94 -9.15 11.35 -20.19
N GLU A 95 -10.47 11.26 -20.36
CA GLU A 95 -11.09 10.95 -21.64
C GLU A 95 -11.10 12.16 -22.56
N GLY A 96 -10.85 11.90 -23.84
CA GLY A 96 -10.83 12.94 -24.87
C GLY A 96 -9.71 13.96 -24.68
N GLY A 97 -8.78 13.76 -23.76
CA GLY A 97 -7.70 14.72 -23.48
C GLY A 97 -8.23 16.04 -22.93
N LEU A 98 -9.24 15.99 -22.04
CA LEU A 98 -9.80 17.19 -21.41
C LEU A 98 -8.73 17.96 -20.63
N LEU A 99 -7.85 17.25 -19.94
CA LEU A 99 -6.67 17.78 -19.28
C LEU A 99 -5.41 17.58 -20.17
N PRO A 100 -4.44 18.52 -20.14
CA PRO A 100 -4.44 19.77 -19.38
C PRO A 100 -5.38 20.84 -19.96
N LEU A 101 -5.88 21.72 -19.08
CA LEU A 101 -6.74 22.84 -19.46
C LEU A 101 -5.93 23.93 -20.18
N SER A 102 -6.57 24.59 -21.14
CA SER A 102 -6.04 25.86 -21.68
C SER A 102 -6.39 27.04 -20.76
N PRO A 103 -5.46 27.94 -20.43
CA PRO A 103 -5.76 29.14 -19.64
C PRO A 103 -6.81 30.08 -20.26
N ALA A 104 -7.05 29.94 -21.56
CA ALA A 104 -8.07 30.74 -22.27
C ALA A 104 -9.51 30.25 -22.09
N ARG A 105 -9.72 29.02 -21.56
CA ARG A 105 -11.05 28.47 -21.35
C ARG A 105 -11.77 29.15 -20.19
N GLN A 106 -13.09 29.31 -20.32
CA GLN A 106 -13.97 29.73 -19.22
C GLN A 106 -14.16 28.54 -18.27
N VAL A 107 -13.69 28.68 -17.04
CA VAL A 107 -13.68 27.61 -16.03
C VAL A 107 -14.56 27.99 -14.85
N ALA A 108 -15.51 27.12 -14.51
CA ALA A 108 -16.22 27.19 -13.24
C ALA A 108 -15.50 26.31 -12.20
N VAL A 109 -14.88 26.92 -11.22
CA VAL A 109 -14.32 26.25 -10.04
C VAL A 109 -15.44 26.08 -9.02
N ILE A 110 -15.76 24.85 -8.70
CA ILE A 110 -16.88 24.49 -7.85
C ILE A 110 -16.41 23.62 -6.70
N GLY A 111 -16.87 23.86 -5.49
CA GLY A 111 -16.54 23.10 -4.31
C GLY A 111 -15.87 23.92 -3.23
N ALA A 112 -16.36 23.82 -2.00
CA ALA A 112 -15.84 24.56 -0.85
C ALA A 112 -14.34 24.30 -0.61
N PHE A 113 -13.86 23.10 -0.93
CA PHE A 113 -12.44 22.71 -0.79
C PHE A 113 -11.49 23.42 -1.77
N ALA A 114 -11.99 24.01 -2.85
CA ALA A 114 -11.14 24.81 -3.74
C ALA A 114 -10.59 26.06 -3.03
N ALA A 115 -11.40 26.71 -2.18
CA ALA A 115 -11.04 27.90 -1.43
C ALA A 115 -10.52 27.57 -0.02
N ASN A 116 -11.02 26.50 0.60
CA ASN A 116 -10.69 26.04 1.94
C ASN A 116 -10.11 24.61 1.88
N PRO A 117 -8.83 24.45 1.54
CA PRO A 117 -8.28 23.16 1.20
C PRO A 117 -8.27 22.18 2.37
N ARG A 118 -8.69 20.94 2.12
CA ARG A 118 -8.44 19.79 2.97
C ARG A 118 -7.01 19.32 2.69
N PHE A 119 -6.02 19.81 3.43
CA PHE A 119 -4.61 19.66 3.08
C PHE A 119 -3.83 18.71 3.99
N GLN A 120 -4.38 18.33 5.14
CA GLN A 120 -3.76 17.47 6.14
C GLN A 120 -4.78 16.59 6.85
N GLY A 121 -4.30 15.54 7.54
CA GLY A 121 -5.11 14.73 8.44
C GLY A 121 -5.70 15.56 9.59
N ALA A 122 -6.59 14.94 10.33
CA ALA A 122 -7.17 15.52 11.54
C ALA A 122 -6.68 14.75 12.78
N GLY A 123 -6.93 15.29 13.98
CA GLY A 123 -6.42 14.74 15.24
C GLY A 123 -4.99 15.20 15.54
N SER A 124 -4.14 14.30 16.03
CA SER A 124 -2.79 14.63 16.50
C SER A 124 -1.82 15.03 15.37
N SER A 125 -2.14 14.72 14.11
CA SER A 125 -1.32 15.06 12.93
C SER A 125 -1.43 16.53 12.51
N GLN A 126 -2.34 17.31 13.10
CA GLN A 126 -2.56 18.70 12.70
C GLN A 126 -1.37 19.59 13.02
N ILE A 127 -0.94 20.36 12.03
CA ILE A 127 0.10 21.38 12.12
C ILE A 127 -0.46 22.75 11.73
N ASN A 128 0.19 23.82 12.17
CA ASN A 128 -0.08 25.18 11.75
C ASN A 128 0.88 25.55 10.63
N PRO A 129 0.44 25.55 9.36
CA PRO A 129 1.32 25.84 8.23
C PRO A 129 1.76 27.30 8.25
N THR A 130 3.00 27.57 7.84
CA THR A 130 3.52 28.95 7.70
C THR A 130 2.87 29.69 6.52
N ARG A 131 2.37 28.93 5.56
CA ARG A 131 1.63 29.39 4.37
C ARG A 131 0.71 28.26 3.91
N LEU A 132 -0.47 28.61 3.42
CA LEU A 132 -1.41 27.65 2.85
C LEU A 132 -1.91 28.18 1.50
N ASP A 133 -1.67 27.44 0.43
CA ASP A 133 -2.14 27.79 -0.90
C ASP A 133 -3.50 27.13 -1.17
N SER A 134 -4.47 27.92 -1.64
CA SER A 134 -5.74 27.38 -2.13
C SER A 134 -5.66 27.03 -3.63
N ALA A 135 -6.42 26.03 -4.07
CA ALA A 135 -6.50 25.69 -5.48
C ALA A 135 -7.17 26.82 -6.30
N LEU A 136 -8.16 27.48 -5.72
CA LEU A 136 -8.83 28.63 -6.34
C LEU A 136 -7.85 29.76 -6.67
N ASP A 137 -6.97 30.13 -5.73
CA ASP A 137 -5.97 31.16 -5.96
C ASP A 137 -4.92 30.71 -7.00
N GLY A 138 -4.49 29.45 -6.94
CA GLY A 138 -3.58 28.87 -7.93
C GLY A 138 -4.17 28.89 -9.34
N ILE A 139 -5.43 28.51 -9.50
CA ILE A 139 -6.14 28.52 -10.79
C ILE A 139 -6.32 29.95 -11.31
N ARG A 140 -6.73 30.90 -10.45
CA ARG A 140 -6.84 32.32 -10.81
C ARG A 140 -5.51 32.94 -11.21
N ALA A 141 -4.43 32.53 -10.58
CA ALA A 141 -3.08 33.00 -10.95
C ALA A 141 -2.69 32.60 -12.40
N VAL A 142 -3.22 31.48 -12.91
CA VAL A 142 -2.96 30.98 -14.27
C VAL A 142 -3.97 31.53 -15.30
N ALA A 143 -5.27 31.47 -14.98
CA ALA A 143 -6.36 31.74 -15.95
C ALA A 143 -7.06 33.10 -15.75
N GLY A 144 -6.71 33.85 -14.70
CA GLY A 144 -7.21 35.23 -14.50
C GLY A 144 -8.72 35.34 -14.42
N ASP A 145 -9.29 36.28 -15.21
CA ASP A 145 -10.72 36.59 -15.24
C ASP A 145 -11.59 35.48 -15.89
N SER A 146 -11.00 34.45 -16.46
CA SER A 146 -11.72 33.31 -17.04
C SER A 146 -12.25 32.32 -15.96
N VAL A 147 -12.10 32.62 -14.65
CA VAL A 147 -12.43 31.76 -13.54
C VAL A 147 -13.60 32.29 -12.72
N SER A 148 -14.72 31.60 -12.73
CA SER A 148 -15.80 31.77 -11.75
C SER A 148 -15.62 30.80 -10.57
N TYR A 149 -16.24 31.11 -9.43
CA TYR A 149 -16.22 30.25 -8.24
C TYR A 149 -17.60 30.14 -7.61
N SER A 150 -17.96 28.93 -7.18
CA SER A 150 -19.13 28.66 -6.34
C SER A 150 -18.78 27.59 -5.30
N ALA A 151 -19.25 27.73 -4.07
CA ALA A 151 -18.98 26.75 -3.01
C ALA A 151 -19.64 25.38 -3.26
N GLY A 152 -20.81 25.33 -3.90
CA GLY A 152 -21.50 24.11 -4.32
C GLY A 152 -22.12 23.27 -3.22
N PHE A 153 -21.51 23.24 -2.03
CA PHE A 153 -21.95 22.53 -0.83
C PHE A 153 -21.40 23.18 0.44
N PRO A 154 -22.00 22.93 1.62
CA PRO A 154 -21.48 23.39 2.90
C PRO A 154 -20.12 22.74 3.22
N LEU A 155 -19.20 23.50 3.83
CA LEU A 155 -17.84 23.00 4.11
C LEU A 155 -17.82 21.87 5.16
N GLY A 156 -18.78 21.84 6.06
CA GLY A 156 -18.92 20.84 7.12
C GLY A 156 -20.20 21.08 7.91
N SER A 157 -20.42 20.33 8.98
CA SER A 157 -21.65 20.36 9.79
C SER A 157 -21.89 21.70 10.50
N ALA A 158 -20.83 22.48 10.74
CA ALA A 158 -20.94 23.82 11.33
C ALA A 158 -21.33 24.91 10.33
N ASP A 159 -21.28 24.64 9.04
CA ASP A 159 -21.68 25.58 7.98
C ASP A 159 -23.20 25.58 7.87
N THR A 160 -23.81 26.76 8.04
CA THR A 160 -25.29 26.96 8.03
C THR A 160 -25.83 27.40 6.67
N ALA A 161 -25.00 27.41 5.63
CA ALA A 161 -25.44 27.76 4.28
C ALA A 161 -26.46 26.74 3.76
N ASP A 162 -27.44 27.22 3.00
CA ASP A 162 -28.46 26.36 2.38
C ASP A 162 -27.84 25.48 1.27
N PRO A 163 -27.79 24.16 1.43
CA PRO A 163 -27.18 23.27 0.44
C PRO A 163 -27.86 23.36 -0.95
N VAL A 164 -29.16 23.61 -0.98
CA VAL A 164 -29.91 23.72 -2.24
C VAL A 164 -29.50 25.00 -2.98
N ALA A 165 -29.41 26.11 -2.27
CA ALA A 165 -28.99 27.38 -2.87
C ALA A 165 -27.57 27.33 -3.38
N LEU A 166 -26.64 26.72 -2.63
CA LEU A 166 -25.25 26.53 -3.04
C LEU A 166 -25.12 25.63 -4.29
N ARG A 167 -25.91 24.54 -4.35
CA ARG A 167 -25.95 23.68 -5.52
C ARG A 167 -26.50 24.40 -6.75
N ASP A 168 -27.59 25.13 -6.62
CA ASP A 168 -28.23 25.83 -7.75
C ASP A 168 -27.30 26.91 -8.32
N GLU A 169 -26.58 27.65 -7.46
CA GLU A 169 -25.53 28.58 -7.88
C GLU A 169 -24.41 27.88 -8.65
N ALA A 170 -23.95 26.74 -8.15
CA ALA A 170 -22.89 25.93 -8.79
C ALA A 170 -23.34 25.40 -10.16
N VAL A 171 -24.58 24.93 -10.29
CA VAL A 171 -25.14 24.46 -11.55
C VAL A 171 -25.24 25.61 -12.57
N ALA A 172 -25.65 26.82 -12.14
CA ALA A 172 -25.68 27.99 -13.00
C ALA A 172 -24.25 28.36 -13.48
N ALA A 173 -23.25 28.34 -12.59
CA ALA A 173 -21.84 28.59 -12.93
C ALA A 173 -21.32 27.54 -13.92
N ALA A 174 -21.59 26.25 -13.69
CA ALA A 174 -21.21 25.16 -14.59
C ALA A 174 -21.81 25.29 -15.98
N SER A 175 -23.09 25.67 -16.06
CA SER A 175 -23.80 25.87 -17.33
C SER A 175 -23.25 27.03 -18.15
N ALA A 176 -22.69 28.05 -17.51
CA ALA A 176 -22.10 29.23 -18.14
C ALA A 176 -20.62 29.04 -18.56
N ALA A 177 -19.97 28.01 -18.10
CA ALA A 177 -18.56 27.75 -18.35
C ALA A 177 -18.31 26.68 -19.41
N GLU A 178 -17.13 26.69 -20.04
CA GLU A 178 -16.72 25.64 -20.96
C GLU A 178 -16.29 24.35 -20.22
N VAL A 179 -15.78 24.49 -19.01
CA VAL A 179 -15.32 23.39 -18.15
C VAL A 179 -15.72 23.65 -16.70
N ALA A 180 -16.24 22.65 -16.03
CA ALA A 180 -16.50 22.67 -14.60
C ALA A 180 -15.44 21.84 -13.86
N VAL A 181 -14.72 22.42 -12.90
CA VAL A 181 -13.74 21.74 -12.05
C VAL A 181 -14.31 21.63 -10.64
N LEU A 182 -14.67 20.43 -10.23
CA LEU A 182 -15.31 20.13 -8.95
C LEU A 182 -14.26 19.67 -7.94
N PHE A 183 -14.15 20.36 -6.82
CA PHE A 183 -13.30 20.00 -5.68
C PHE A 183 -14.14 19.30 -4.62
N LEU A 184 -13.99 17.98 -4.56
CA LEU A 184 -14.75 17.11 -3.68
C LEU A 184 -13.81 16.46 -2.65
N GLY A 185 -14.37 15.90 -1.58
CA GLY A 185 -13.58 15.19 -0.59
C GLY A 185 -14.32 14.93 0.70
N VAL A 186 -13.60 14.36 1.67
CA VAL A 186 -14.12 14.01 2.97
C VAL A 186 -13.75 15.11 3.97
N PRO A 187 -14.71 15.74 4.69
CA PRO A 187 -14.40 16.76 5.68
C PRO A 187 -13.67 16.17 6.88
N ALA A 188 -12.93 17.02 7.61
CA ALA A 188 -12.11 16.58 8.75
C ALA A 188 -12.94 15.97 9.89
N GLU A 189 -14.21 16.31 10.00
CA GLU A 189 -15.13 15.76 10.98
C GLU A 189 -15.61 14.33 10.68
N GLU A 190 -15.47 13.89 9.43
CA GLU A 190 -15.82 12.54 9.00
C GLU A 190 -14.59 11.63 8.85
N GLU A 191 -13.37 12.20 8.79
CA GLU A 191 -12.13 11.47 8.64
C GLU A 191 -11.05 12.05 9.54
N SER A 192 -10.81 11.43 10.69
CA SER A 192 -9.86 11.87 11.71
C SER A 192 -9.26 10.70 12.48
N GLU A 193 -8.12 10.94 13.11
CA GLU A 193 -7.63 10.07 14.16
C GLU A 193 -8.67 9.98 15.29
N GLY A 194 -8.80 8.80 15.91
CA GLY A 194 -9.63 8.55 17.08
C GLY A 194 -11.01 7.98 16.81
N PHE A 195 -11.45 7.88 15.56
CA PHE A 195 -12.67 7.18 15.16
C PHE A 195 -12.56 6.62 13.74
N ASP A 196 -13.40 5.63 13.45
CA ASP A 196 -13.43 4.95 12.16
C ASP A 196 -14.64 5.40 11.33
N ARG A 197 -14.44 5.53 10.02
CA ARG A 197 -15.56 5.70 9.08
C ARG A 197 -16.34 4.40 8.97
N THR A 198 -17.67 4.49 8.90
CA THR A 198 -18.57 3.36 8.72
C THR A 198 -18.95 3.11 7.26
N HIS A 199 -18.51 3.99 6.35
CA HIS A 199 -18.72 3.93 4.90
C HIS A 199 -17.51 4.55 4.17
N ILE A 200 -17.44 4.33 2.87
CA ILE A 200 -16.44 4.95 1.98
C ILE A 200 -17.06 5.95 0.99
N ASP A 201 -18.30 6.33 1.19
CA ASP A 201 -18.98 7.27 0.31
C ASP A 201 -18.51 8.71 0.55
N LEU A 202 -18.53 9.53 -0.49
CA LEU A 202 -18.49 10.98 -0.35
C LEU A 202 -19.81 11.50 0.25
N PRO A 203 -19.82 12.67 0.92
CA PRO A 203 -21.04 13.30 1.41
C PRO A 203 -22.11 13.38 0.33
N ALA A 204 -23.37 13.06 0.68
CA ALA A 204 -24.48 12.98 -0.27
C ALA A 204 -24.66 14.27 -1.09
N ALA A 205 -24.51 15.44 -0.46
CA ALA A 205 -24.62 16.73 -1.16
C ALA A 205 -23.59 16.90 -2.28
N GLN A 206 -22.40 16.30 -2.13
CA GLN A 206 -21.37 16.31 -3.18
C GLN A 206 -21.73 15.37 -4.34
N LEU A 207 -22.28 14.19 -4.06
CA LEU A 207 -22.76 13.26 -5.10
C LEU A 207 -23.92 13.86 -5.90
N GLU A 208 -24.89 14.48 -5.22
CA GLU A 208 -25.99 15.22 -5.87
C GLU A 208 -25.47 16.37 -6.74
N LEU A 209 -24.45 17.09 -6.28
CA LEU A 209 -23.81 18.15 -7.05
C LEU A 209 -23.15 17.63 -8.33
N VAL A 210 -22.43 16.50 -8.27
CA VAL A 210 -21.84 15.88 -9.46
C VAL A 210 -22.90 15.56 -10.50
N ASP A 211 -24.02 14.94 -10.08
CA ASP A 211 -25.11 14.59 -10.98
C ASP A 211 -25.76 15.83 -11.61
N ALA A 212 -25.99 16.86 -10.80
CA ALA A 212 -26.59 18.11 -11.28
C ALA A 212 -25.69 18.89 -12.26
N VAL A 213 -24.36 18.90 -12.00
CA VAL A 213 -23.38 19.54 -12.90
C VAL A 213 -23.22 18.75 -14.21
N LEU A 214 -23.13 17.43 -14.16
CA LEU A 214 -23.07 16.58 -15.37
C LEU A 214 -24.28 16.73 -16.26
N ALA A 215 -25.47 17.07 -15.71
CA ALA A 215 -26.68 17.28 -16.49
C ALA A 215 -26.62 18.56 -17.36
N VAL A 216 -25.75 19.52 -17.01
CA VAL A 216 -25.66 20.83 -17.72
C VAL A 216 -24.33 21.07 -18.39
N ASN A 217 -23.25 20.36 -18.00
CA ASN A 217 -21.92 20.49 -18.59
C ASN A 217 -21.27 19.10 -18.73
N PRO A 218 -20.95 18.66 -19.96
CA PRO A 218 -20.27 17.36 -20.15
C PRO A 218 -18.76 17.41 -19.87
N ASN A 219 -18.16 18.60 -19.80
CA ASN A 219 -16.72 18.79 -19.58
C ASN A 219 -16.43 18.99 -18.09
N VAL A 220 -16.50 17.91 -17.33
CA VAL A 220 -16.32 17.93 -15.89
C VAL A 220 -14.97 17.34 -15.52
N VAL A 221 -14.24 18.05 -14.66
CA VAL A 221 -13.03 17.55 -13.97
C VAL A 221 -13.37 17.44 -12.49
N VAL A 222 -13.08 16.29 -11.89
CA VAL A 222 -13.18 16.10 -10.44
C VAL A 222 -11.79 16.08 -9.85
N VAL A 223 -11.56 16.84 -8.78
CA VAL A 223 -10.36 16.83 -7.95
C VAL A 223 -10.76 16.37 -6.56
N LEU A 224 -10.20 15.25 -6.11
CA LEU A 224 -10.52 14.63 -4.82
C LEU A 224 -9.52 15.07 -3.74
N SER A 225 -10.01 15.22 -2.51
CA SER A 225 -9.22 15.52 -1.31
C SER A 225 -9.71 14.69 -0.13
N ASN A 226 -9.06 13.57 0.13
CA ASN A 226 -9.41 12.57 1.14
C ASN A 226 -8.14 11.90 1.68
N GLY A 227 -8.18 11.40 2.91
CA GLY A 227 -7.04 10.70 3.53
C GLY A 227 -6.99 9.22 3.16
N GLY A 228 -8.15 8.56 3.12
CA GLY A 228 -8.31 7.18 2.65
C GLY A 228 -9.22 7.12 1.43
N VAL A 229 -9.34 5.96 0.78
CA VAL A 229 -10.16 5.79 -0.43
C VAL A 229 -11.63 6.15 -0.21
N VAL A 230 -12.25 6.63 -1.28
CA VAL A 230 -13.68 6.87 -1.38
C VAL A 230 -14.28 6.14 -2.58
N ALA A 231 -15.53 5.70 -2.46
CA ALA A 231 -16.28 5.17 -3.60
C ALA A 231 -16.58 6.26 -4.62
N LEU A 232 -16.43 5.94 -5.90
CA LEU A 232 -16.58 6.87 -7.01
C LEU A 232 -17.69 6.40 -7.96
N PRO A 233 -18.98 6.50 -7.58
CA PRO A 233 -20.10 5.99 -8.39
C PRO A 233 -20.30 6.75 -9.72
N PHE A 234 -19.57 7.85 -9.90
CA PHE A 234 -19.56 8.68 -11.09
C PHE A 234 -18.33 8.46 -12.00
N ALA A 235 -17.42 7.54 -11.61
CA ALA A 235 -16.10 7.42 -12.26
C ALA A 235 -16.17 7.16 -13.77
N ASP A 236 -17.16 6.44 -14.25
CA ASP A 236 -17.41 6.14 -15.66
C ASP A 236 -18.08 7.27 -16.45
N ARG A 237 -18.67 8.28 -15.76
CA ARG A 237 -19.39 9.41 -16.35
C ARG A 237 -18.60 10.71 -16.37
N VAL A 238 -17.59 10.85 -15.51
CA VAL A 238 -16.76 12.05 -15.41
C VAL A 238 -15.55 11.90 -16.31
N PRO A 239 -15.33 12.78 -17.30
CA PRO A 239 -14.24 12.67 -18.27
C PRO A 239 -12.83 12.71 -17.65
N ALA A 240 -12.62 13.52 -16.60
CA ALA A 240 -11.31 13.64 -15.97
C ALA A 240 -11.40 13.62 -14.44
N ILE A 241 -10.57 12.83 -13.80
CA ILE A 241 -10.54 12.68 -12.34
C ILE A 241 -9.08 12.71 -11.86
N LEU A 242 -8.80 13.60 -10.91
CA LEU A 242 -7.53 13.69 -10.18
C LEU A 242 -7.78 13.26 -8.73
N GLU A 243 -6.94 12.34 -8.23
CA GLU A 243 -6.85 12.02 -6.82
C GLU A 243 -5.72 12.82 -6.20
N GLY A 244 -6.05 13.77 -5.33
CA GLY A 244 -5.11 14.66 -4.69
C GLY A 244 -4.68 14.20 -3.30
N TRP A 245 -5.42 13.29 -2.66
CA TRP A 245 -5.17 12.92 -1.28
C TRP A 245 -5.11 14.16 -0.36
N LEU A 246 -4.15 14.20 0.56
CA LEU A 246 -3.87 15.32 1.46
C LEU A 246 -2.50 15.90 1.10
N LEU A 247 -2.47 16.89 0.22
CA LEU A 247 -1.27 17.38 -0.47
C LEU A 247 -0.41 18.37 0.34
N GLY A 248 -0.76 18.66 1.59
CA GLY A 248 -0.02 19.61 2.41
C GLY A 248 -0.19 21.08 2.01
N GLN A 249 0.64 21.95 2.61
CA GLN A 249 0.46 23.41 2.54
C GLN A 249 0.54 24.04 1.14
N ALA A 250 1.17 23.37 0.18
CA ALA A 250 1.34 23.87 -1.19
C ALA A 250 0.45 23.12 -2.21
N GLY A 251 -0.48 22.28 -1.73
CA GLY A 251 -1.34 21.42 -2.56
C GLY A 251 -2.20 22.18 -3.54
N GLY A 252 -2.71 23.35 -3.16
CA GLY A 252 -3.54 24.18 -4.04
C GLY A 252 -2.80 24.65 -5.27
N SER A 253 -1.60 25.23 -5.11
CA SER A 253 -0.74 25.62 -6.24
C SER A 253 -0.31 24.42 -7.09
N ALA A 254 0.03 23.29 -6.47
CA ALA A 254 0.42 22.08 -7.19
C ALA A 254 -0.74 21.50 -8.03
N THR A 255 -1.97 21.58 -7.51
CA THR A 255 -3.16 21.17 -8.26
C THR A 255 -3.38 22.03 -9.50
N ALA A 256 -3.19 23.36 -9.39
CA ALA A 256 -3.24 24.24 -10.53
C ALA A 256 -2.15 23.92 -11.58
N ASP A 257 -0.92 23.61 -11.14
CA ASP A 257 0.17 23.19 -12.03
C ASP A 257 -0.19 21.94 -12.84
N VAL A 258 -0.82 20.96 -12.21
CA VAL A 258 -1.30 19.76 -12.90
C VAL A 258 -2.46 20.06 -13.82
N LEU A 259 -3.50 20.77 -13.36
CA LEU A 259 -4.66 21.11 -14.18
C LEU A 259 -4.29 21.82 -15.48
N TYR A 260 -3.28 22.70 -15.46
CA TYR A 260 -2.85 23.48 -16.62
C TYR A 260 -1.59 22.95 -17.30
N GLY A 261 -1.09 21.78 -16.90
CA GLY A 261 0.01 21.10 -17.61
C GLY A 261 1.41 21.66 -17.33
N ALA A 262 1.59 22.54 -16.36
CA ALA A 262 2.92 22.94 -15.89
C ALA A 262 3.64 21.74 -15.24
N VAL A 263 2.88 20.82 -14.67
CA VAL A 263 3.36 19.54 -14.17
C VAL A 263 2.55 18.42 -14.85
N ASN A 264 3.24 17.50 -15.52
CA ASN A 264 2.63 16.27 -16.00
C ASN A 264 2.47 15.30 -14.83
N PRO A 265 1.22 14.84 -14.50
CA PRO A 265 0.99 13.96 -13.36
C PRO A 265 1.75 12.63 -13.53
N SER A 266 2.29 12.14 -12.42
CA SER A 266 3.06 10.89 -12.37
C SER A 266 2.77 10.05 -11.13
N GLY A 267 1.87 10.49 -10.27
CA GLY A 267 1.43 9.76 -9.10
C GLY A 267 0.79 8.42 -9.47
N LYS A 268 0.95 7.43 -8.61
CA LYS A 268 0.32 6.12 -8.74
C LYS A 268 -0.44 5.80 -7.47
N LEU A 269 -1.60 5.14 -7.60
CA LEU A 269 -2.39 4.72 -6.45
C LEU A 269 -1.59 3.76 -5.56
N THR A 270 -1.49 4.08 -4.29
CA THR A 270 -0.86 3.24 -3.26
C THR A 270 -1.83 2.24 -2.63
N GLU A 271 -3.10 2.34 -3.00
CA GLU A 271 -4.15 1.39 -2.63
C GLU A 271 -5.17 1.24 -3.78
N THR A 272 -5.97 0.19 -3.71
CA THR A 272 -7.06 -0.05 -4.67
C THR A 272 -8.28 0.78 -4.28
N ILE A 273 -8.92 1.43 -5.24
CA ILE A 273 -10.23 2.08 -5.03
C ILE A 273 -11.31 1.04 -5.36
N PRO A 274 -12.00 0.47 -4.35
CA PRO A 274 -13.04 -0.52 -4.57
C PRO A 274 -14.33 0.15 -5.07
N LEU A 275 -15.28 -0.65 -5.54
CA LEU A 275 -16.61 -0.17 -5.93
C LEU A 275 -17.49 0.11 -4.71
N ARG A 276 -17.29 -0.62 -3.60
CA ARG A 276 -18.08 -0.55 -2.37
C ARG A 276 -17.30 -1.08 -1.17
N LEU A 277 -17.71 -0.72 0.03
CA LEU A 277 -17.05 -1.10 1.28
C LEU A 277 -17.04 -2.63 1.48
N GLU A 278 -18.10 -3.33 1.08
CA GLU A 278 -18.25 -4.78 1.22
C GLU A 278 -17.16 -5.58 0.50
N ASP A 279 -16.50 -4.99 -0.49
CA ASP A 279 -15.42 -5.62 -1.23
C ASP A 279 -14.06 -5.50 -0.51
N ASN A 280 -13.98 -4.68 0.57
CA ASN A 280 -12.75 -4.48 1.33
C ASN A 280 -12.36 -5.76 2.11
N PRO A 281 -11.07 -6.15 2.15
CA PRO A 281 -10.63 -7.37 2.83
C PRO A 281 -10.94 -7.40 4.33
N SER A 282 -11.04 -6.26 5.01
CA SER A 282 -11.37 -6.19 6.42
C SER A 282 -12.88 -6.21 6.71
N TYR A 283 -13.73 -6.12 5.68
CA TYR A 283 -15.19 -6.10 5.86
C TYR A 283 -15.69 -7.37 6.54
N GLY A 284 -16.48 -7.20 7.60
CA GLY A 284 -16.97 -8.29 8.45
C GLY A 284 -15.98 -8.77 9.53
N ASN A 285 -14.73 -8.28 9.52
CA ASN A 285 -13.72 -8.57 10.55
C ASN A 285 -13.42 -7.36 11.44
N PHE A 286 -13.37 -6.18 10.87
CA PHE A 286 -13.16 -4.92 11.57
C PHE A 286 -14.51 -4.22 11.85
N PRO A 287 -14.74 -3.58 13.01
CA PRO A 287 -13.82 -3.39 14.15
C PRO A 287 -13.71 -4.59 15.09
N GLY A 288 -14.38 -5.72 14.79
CA GLY A 288 -14.37 -6.92 15.60
C GLY A 288 -15.48 -6.94 16.67
N GLU A 289 -15.42 -7.93 17.58
CA GLU A 289 -16.40 -8.17 18.63
C GLU A 289 -15.70 -8.32 19.97
N LEU A 290 -16.24 -7.71 21.03
CA LEU A 290 -15.77 -7.85 22.42
C LEU A 290 -14.26 -7.61 22.58
N GLY A 291 -13.69 -6.64 21.85
CA GLY A 291 -12.27 -6.31 21.88
C GLY A 291 -11.37 -7.26 21.09
N HIS A 292 -11.95 -8.16 20.28
CA HIS A 292 -11.20 -9.08 19.42
C HIS A 292 -11.43 -8.75 17.95
N VAL A 293 -10.34 -8.57 17.21
CA VAL A 293 -10.34 -8.36 15.75
C VAL A 293 -9.73 -9.59 15.07
N ARG A 294 -10.36 -10.04 13.98
CA ARG A 294 -9.85 -11.15 13.16
C ARG A 294 -9.19 -10.55 11.91
N TYR A 295 -7.97 -10.98 11.63
CA TYR A 295 -7.29 -10.70 10.37
C TYR A 295 -7.59 -11.83 9.37
N GLY A 296 -8.87 -11.98 9.01
CA GLY A 296 -9.37 -13.09 8.20
C GLY A 296 -8.89 -13.11 6.76
N GLU A 297 -8.40 -11.98 6.25
CA GLU A 297 -7.74 -11.84 4.96
C GLU A 297 -6.35 -12.49 4.93
N GLY A 298 -5.70 -12.68 6.08
CA GLY A 298 -4.34 -13.21 6.18
C GLY A 298 -3.34 -12.36 5.39
N ILE A 299 -2.58 -12.99 4.48
CA ILE A 299 -1.60 -12.29 3.62
C ILE A 299 -2.24 -11.49 2.48
N LEU A 300 -3.54 -11.64 2.24
CA LEU A 300 -4.24 -11.01 1.11
C LEU A 300 -4.67 -9.59 1.46
N VAL A 301 -3.73 -8.72 1.81
CA VAL A 301 -3.96 -7.32 2.12
C VAL A 301 -4.03 -6.48 0.83
N GLY A 302 -4.94 -5.49 0.78
CA GLY A 302 -5.05 -4.54 -0.32
C GLY A 302 -5.33 -5.23 -1.66
N TYR A 303 -4.60 -4.85 -2.73
CA TYR A 303 -4.81 -5.35 -4.09
C TYR A 303 -4.70 -6.87 -4.21
N ARG A 304 -3.94 -7.52 -3.32
CA ARG A 304 -3.79 -8.99 -3.29
C ARG A 304 -5.13 -9.69 -3.06
N TRP A 305 -5.99 -9.08 -2.22
CA TRP A 305 -7.35 -9.56 -1.97
C TRP A 305 -8.24 -9.44 -3.20
N TYR A 306 -8.30 -8.24 -3.78
CA TYR A 306 -9.15 -7.99 -4.94
C TYR A 306 -8.78 -8.88 -6.13
N ASP A 307 -7.47 -9.12 -6.33
CA ASP A 307 -6.97 -10.00 -7.39
C ASP A 307 -7.25 -11.49 -7.07
N ALA A 308 -7.02 -11.94 -5.83
CA ALA A 308 -7.30 -13.32 -5.41
C ALA A 308 -8.79 -13.66 -5.46
N LYS A 309 -9.65 -12.71 -5.13
CA LYS A 309 -11.12 -12.86 -5.17
C LYS A 309 -11.71 -12.51 -6.54
N LYS A 310 -10.89 -12.01 -7.49
CA LYS A 310 -11.32 -11.60 -8.83
C LYS A 310 -12.44 -10.55 -8.79
N LEU A 311 -12.34 -9.62 -7.84
CA LEU A 311 -13.32 -8.55 -7.67
C LEU A 311 -13.04 -7.41 -8.66
N GLU A 312 -14.11 -6.85 -9.22
CA GLU A 312 -14.04 -5.61 -9.97
C GLU A 312 -13.71 -4.44 -9.02
N VAL A 313 -12.97 -3.46 -9.53
CA VAL A 313 -12.56 -2.28 -8.77
C VAL A 313 -12.72 -1.03 -9.64
N ALA A 314 -12.91 0.12 -9.02
CA ALA A 314 -12.96 1.37 -9.77
C ALA A 314 -11.58 1.70 -10.36
N PHE A 315 -10.52 1.61 -9.55
CA PHE A 315 -9.13 1.78 -10.00
C PHE A 315 -8.22 0.83 -9.22
N PRO A 316 -7.32 0.08 -9.91
CA PRO A 316 -6.44 -0.88 -9.25
C PRO A 316 -5.24 -0.19 -8.58
N PHE A 317 -4.63 -0.86 -7.63
CA PHE A 317 -3.33 -0.49 -7.07
C PHE A 317 -2.29 -0.23 -8.17
N GLY A 318 -1.50 0.82 -8.00
CA GLY A 318 -0.47 1.22 -8.96
C GLY A 318 -1.00 2.01 -10.16
N HIS A 319 -2.33 2.18 -10.33
CA HIS A 319 -2.92 2.95 -11.41
C HIS A 319 -2.60 4.45 -11.30
N GLY A 320 -2.36 5.06 -12.44
CA GLY A 320 -2.17 6.49 -12.61
C GLY A 320 -1.75 6.77 -14.05
N LEU A 321 -2.44 7.72 -14.68
CA LEU A 321 -2.22 8.16 -16.05
C LEU A 321 -1.23 9.32 -16.10
N SER A 322 -0.82 9.67 -17.31
CA SER A 322 0.04 10.81 -17.64
C SER A 322 -0.57 11.59 -18.81
N TYR A 323 -0.12 12.81 -19.05
CA TYR A 323 -0.42 13.56 -20.27
C TYR A 323 0.38 13.07 -21.49
N THR A 324 1.25 12.08 -21.29
CA THR A 324 1.94 11.34 -22.33
C THR A 324 1.64 9.85 -22.24
N THR A 325 2.19 9.07 -23.14
CA THR A 325 2.06 7.60 -23.15
C THR A 325 3.42 6.92 -23.10
N PHE A 326 3.47 5.72 -22.51
CA PHE A 326 4.71 4.94 -22.41
C PHE A 326 4.54 3.57 -23.02
N GLY A 327 5.51 3.18 -23.87
CA GLY A 327 5.66 1.83 -24.39
C GLY A 327 6.68 1.04 -23.56
N TYR A 328 6.43 -0.25 -23.37
CA TYR A 328 7.33 -1.16 -22.68
C TYR A 328 7.84 -2.22 -23.64
N GLY A 329 9.15 -2.45 -23.65
CA GLY A 329 9.76 -3.56 -24.37
C GLY A 329 9.77 -4.85 -23.53
N ASP A 330 10.36 -5.90 -24.10
CA ASP A 330 10.45 -7.20 -23.44
C ASP A 330 11.33 -7.14 -22.20
N ALA A 331 10.78 -7.59 -21.07
CA ALA A 331 11.50 -7.69 -19.83
C ALA A 331 12.43 -8.91 -19.81
N THR A 332 13.55 -8.78 -19.13
CA THR A 332 14.44 -9.90 -18.80
C THR A 332 14.62 -10.02 -17.29
N ALA A 333 14.88 -11.23 -16.82
CA ALA A 333 15.21 -11.49 -15.42
C ALA A 333 16.45 -12.40 -15.35
N SER A 334 17.39 -12.07 -14.46
CA SER A 334 18.61 -12.83 -14.27
C SER A 334 19.01 -12.86 -12.80
N LEU A 335 19.68 -13.93 -12.38
CA LEU A 335 20.20 -14.09 -11.02
C LEU A 335 21.59 -13.49 -10.88
N THR A 336 21.83 -12.81 -9.78
CA THR A 336 23.17 -12.44 -9.31
C THR A 336 23.83 -13.62 -8.57
N ALA A 337 25.12 -13.48 -8.26
CA ALA A 337 25.82 -14.46 -7.45
C ALA A 337 25.28 -14.56 -6.00
N SER A 338 24.62 -13.50 -5.50
CA SER A 338 23.94 -13.49 -4.18
C SER A 338 22.53 -14.09 -4.21
N GLY A 339 22.02 -14.45 -5.40
CA GLY A 339 20.67 -14.96 -5.59
C GLY A 339 19.59 -13.87 -5.68
N ASP A 340 19.96 -12.59 -5.73
CA ASP A 340 19.03 -11.51 -6.04
C ASP A 340 18.63 -11.56 -7.51
N VAL A 341 17.45 -11.08 -7.84
CA VAL A 341 16.95 -11.05 -9.22
C VAL A 341 17.10 -9.64 -9.79
N ILE A 342 17.84 -9.50 -10.87
CA ILE A 342 17.89 -8.26 -11.65
C ILE A 342 16.86 -8.35 -12.77
N VAL A 343 15.90 -7.43 -12.75
CA VAL A 343 14.87 -7.30 -13.78
C VAL A 343 15.18 -6.07 -14.61
N THR A 344 15.24 -6.20 -15.95
CA THR A 344 15.40 -5.08 -16.85
C THR A 344 14.25 -5.00 -17.84
N ALA A 345 13.83 -3.79 -18.20
CA ALA A 345 12.83 -3.56 -19.24
C ALA A 345 13.11 -2.22 -19.96
N PRO A 346 13.09 -2.17 -21.29
CA PRO A 346 13.09 -0.92 -22.03
C PRO A 346 11.76 -0.19 -21.86
N VAL A 347 11.82 1.13 -21.63
CA VAL A 347 10.64 2.00 -21.54
C VAL A 347 10.84 3.20 -22.44
N THR A 348 9.85 3.50 -23.26
CA THR A 348 9.87 4.59 -24.25
C THR A 348 8.72 5.54 -23.97
N ASN A 349 8.97 6.84 -23.97
CA ASN A 349 7.90 7.84 -24.05
C ASN A 349 7.40 7.89 -25.50
N THR A 350 6.19 7.37 -25.76
CA THR A 350 5.58 7.28 -27.07
C THR A 350 4.63 8.43 -27.38
N GLY A 351 4.48 9.39 -26.46
CA GLY A 351 3.66 10.57 -26.67
C GLY A 351 4.48 11.81 -26.97
N SER A 352 3.85 12.98 -26.92
CA SER A 352 4.42 14.26 -27.38
C SER A 352 4.87 15.20 -26.25
N VAL A 353 4.75 14.77 -24.99
CA VAL A 353 5.06 15.57 -23.81
C VAL A 353 6.05 14.83 -22.94
N ALA A 354 7.04 15.52 -22.39
CA ALA A 354 7.94 14.95 -21.38
C ALA A 354 7.13 14.43 -20.17
N GLY A 355 7.51 13.27 -19.67
CA GLY A 355 6.77 12.65 -18.58
C GLY A 355 7.61 11.73 -17.71
N ARG A 356 7.02 11.33 -16.58
CA ARG A 356 7.59 10.35 -15.66
C ARG A 356 6.72 9.11 -15.64
N GLU A 357 7.35 7.94 -15.66
CA GLU A 357 6.67 6.66 -15.48
C GLU A 357 7.21 5.94 -14.26
N VAL A 358 6.32 5.27 -13.52
CA VAL A 358 6.68 4.38 -12.41
C VAL A 358 6.52 2.95 -12.90
N VAL A 359 7.64 2.37 -13.27
CA VAL A 359 7.71 0.97 -13.74
C VAL A 359 7.64 0.04 -12.55
N GLN A 360 6.62 -0.82 -12.51
CA GLN A 360 6.33 -1.69 -11.38
C GLN A 360 6.68 -3.14 -11.74
N VAL A 361 7.35 -3.84 -10.82
CA VAL A 361 7.77 -5.23 -10.99
C VAL A 361 7.04 -6.10 -9.98
N TYR A 362 6.28 -7.05 -10.49
CA TYR A 362 5.51 -8.01 -9.71
C TYR A 362 6.07 -9.42 -9.89
N THR A 363 5.94 -10.25 -8.86
CA THR A 363 6.28 -11.67 -8.93
C THR A 363 5.12 -12.55 -8.52
N SER A 364 5.09 -13.77 -9.05
CA SER A 364 4.18 -14.83 -8.62
C SER A 364 4.85 -16.20 -8.71
N LEU A 365 4.40 -17.14 -7.90
CA LEU A 365 4.82 -18.55 -7.91
C LEU A 365 3.57 -19.42 -7.93
N ALA A 366 3.31 -20.08 -9.05
CA ALA A 366 2.06 -20.80 -9.28
C ALA A 366 1.93 -22.07 -8.41
N ASP A 367 3.04 -22.83 -8.31
CA ASP A 367 3.07 -24.15 -7.64
C ASP A 367 3.62 -24.05 -6.20
N SER A 368 3.29 -22.95 -5.50
CA SER A 368 3.72 -22.75 -4.11
C SER A 368 3.03 -23.74 -3.17
N VAL A 369 3.80 -24.26 -2.20
CA VAL A 369 3.30 -25.15 -1.13
C VAL A 369 2.54 -24.38 -0.05
N VAL A 370 2.61 -23.06 -0.05
CA VAL A 370 1.89 -22.17 0.87
C VAL A 370 0.94 -21.25 0.10
N GLN A 371 -0.05 -20.71 0.79
CA GLN A 371 -0.90 -19.68 0.19
C GLN A 371 -0.07 -18.44 -0.16
N ARG A 372 -0.10 -18.03 -1.42
CA ARG A 372 0.47 -16.77 -1.90
C ARG A 372 -0.58 -15.91 -2.59
N ALA A 373 -0.30 -14.63 -2.68
CA ALA A 373 -1.09 -13.73 -3.51
C ALA A 373 -0.90 -14.08 -5.00
N PRO A 374 -1.90 -13.81 -5.86
CA PRO A 374 -1.77 -14.02 -7.31
C PRO A 374 -0.56 -13.30 -7.93
N ARG A 375 -0.19 -12.16 -7.36
CA ARG A 375 1.04 -11.41 -7.63
C ARG A 375 1.40 -10.50 -6.45
N GLU A 376 2.68 -10.18 -6.35
CA GLU A 376 3.20 -9.30 -5.30
C GLU A 376 4.15 -8.29 -5.91
N LEU A 377 3.93 -7.00 -5.63
CA LEU A 377 4.89 -5.94 -5.97
C LEU A 377 6.18 -6.19 -5.18
N LYS A 378 7.29 -6.38 -5.87
CA LYS A 378 8.61 -6.60 -5.27
C LYS A 378 9.59 -5.46 -5.53
N GLY A 379 9.27 -4.60 -6.49
CA GLY A 379 10.11 -3.43 -6.75
C GLY A 379 9.48 -2.48 -7.75
N PHE A 380 10.02 -1.29 -7.82
CA PHE A 380 9.64 -0.28 -8.81
C PHE A 380 10.81 0.68 -9.08
N ALA A 381 10.75 1.34 -10.22
CA ALA A 381 11.67 2.43 -10.55
C ALA A 381 10.93 3.56 -11.25
N VAL A 382 11.41 4.79 -11.01
CA VAL A 382 10.86 6.00 -11.64
C VAL A 382 11.82 6.47 -12.72
N VAL A 383 11.31 6.66 -13.93
CA VAL A 383 12.06 7.22 -15.06
C VAL A 383 11.41 8.50 -15.56
N ALA A 384 12.23 9.46 -15.97
CA ALA A 384 11.78 10.68 -16.63
C ALA A 384 12.28 10.62 -18.08
N LEU A 385 11.39 10.81 -19.04
CA LEU A 385 11.68 10.65 -20.46
C LEU A 385 11.11 11.81 -21.27
N GLU A 386 11.95 12.36 -22.15
CA GLU A 386 11.51 13.26 -23.21
C GLU A 386 10.70 12.48 -24.28
N PRO A 387 9.91 13.16 -25.12
CA PRO A 387 9.26 12.52 -26.26
C PRO A 387 10.25 11.69 -27.11
N ASP A 388 9.82 10.48 -27.51
CA ASP A 388 10.62 9.50 -28.28
C ASP A 388 11.88 8.97 -27.56
N GLU A 389 12.14 9.39 -26.33
CA GLU A 389 13.26 8.88 -25.54
C GLU A 389 12.96 7.46 -25.01
N THR A 390 13.97 6.60 -25.09
CA THR A 390 13.97 5.24 -24.55
C THR A 390 15.08 5.05 -23.55
N THR A 391 14.77 4.45 -22.40
CA THR A 391 15.76 4.01 -21.42
C THR A 391 15.50 2.57 -21.00
N THR A 392 16.54 1.88 -20.56
CA THR A 392 16.38 0.58 -19.91
C THR A 392 16.30 0.77 -18.41
N VAL A 393 15.18 0.38 -17.83
CA VAL A 393 14.97 0.37 -16.39
C VAL A 393 15.57 -0.90 -15.81
N GLU A 394 16.24 -0.79 -14.68
CA GLU A 394 16.74 -1.91 -13.89
C GLU A 394 16.14 -1.86 -12.48
N VAL A 395 15.60 -3.00 -12.04
CA VAL A 395 15.06 -3.18 -10.68
C VAL A 395 15.66 -4.43 -10.08
N THR A 396 16.31 -4.29 -8.94
CA THR A 396 16.86 -5.42 -8.18
C THR A 396 15.85 -5.87 -7.15
N LEU A 397 15.43 -7.12 -7.23
CA LEU A 397 14.59 -7.80 -6.23
C LEU A 397 15.53 -8.60 -5.32
N ARG A 398 15.58 -8.26 -4.07
CA ARG A 398 16.42 -8.99 -3.12
C ARG A 398 15.86 -10.40 -2.90
N ARG A 399 16.72 -11.39 -2.84
CA ARG A 399 16.34 -12.78 -2.55
C ARG A 399 15.45 -12.88 -1.31
N SER A 400 15.77 -12.16 -0.25
CA SER A 400 15.00 -12.13 1.00
C SER A 400 13.57 -11.64 0.84
N GLU A 401 13.26 -10.84 -0.20
CA GLU A 401 11.90 -10.34 -0.47
C GLU A 401 10.99 -11.40 -1.11
N LEU A 402 11.56 -12.52 -1.59
CA LEU A 402 10.81 -13.67 -2.12
C LEU A 402 10.39 -14.65 -1.01
N ALA A 403 10.93 -14.49 0.20
CA ALA A 403 10.66 -15.35 1.32
C ALA A 403 9.21 -15.25 1.82
N TYR A 404 8.72 -16.32 2.41
CA TYR A 404 7.51 -16.37 3.23
C TYR A 404 7.89 -16.73 4.67
N TRP A 405 7.02 -16.40 5.63
CA TRP A 405 7.21 -16.81 7.01
C TRP A 405 6.70 -18.23 7.19
N ASP A 406 7.59 -19.14 7.52
CA ASP A 406 7.24 -20.54 7.79
C ASP A 406 7.07 -20.74 9.31
N VAL A 407 5.83 -20.93 9.72
CA VAL A 407 5.45 -21.12 11.14
C VAL A 407 6.01 -22.40 11.74
N ARG A 408 6.47 -23.36 10.91
CA ARG A 408 7.01 -24.63 11.37
C ARG A 408 8.43 -24.47 11.91
N VAL A 409 9.19 -23.50 11.39
CA VAL A 409 10.57 -23.20 11.77
C VAL A 409 10.73 -21.81 12.39
N ASP A 410 9.60 -21.09 12.56
CA ASP A 410 9.55 -19.73 13.10
C ASP A 410 10.56 -18.78 12.40
N GLY A 411 10.57 -18.85 11.06
CA GLY A 411 11.58 -18.15 10.26
C GLY A 411 11.17 -17.86 8.82
N TRP A 412 11.92 -16.97 8.18
CA TRP A 412 11.76 -16.64 6.77
C TRP A 412 12.41 -17.71 5.89
N VAL A 413 11.70 -18.20 4.90
CA VAL A 413 12.13 -19.25 3.97
C VAL A 413 11.88 -18.81 2.53
N VAL A 414 12.89 -18.94 1.68
CA VAL A 414 12.75 -18.75 0.23
C VAL A 414 12.35 -20.07 -0.41
N GLU A 415 11.15 -20.13 -0.95
CA GLU A 415 10.66 -21.30 -1.67
C GLU A 415 11.30 -21.38 -3.06
N GLY A 416 11.72 -22.59 -3.46
CA GLY A 416 12.26 -22.84 -4.80
C GLY A 416 11.15 -22.97 -5.84
N GLY A 417 11.44 -22.57 -7.07
CA GLY A 417 10.50 -22.73 -8.17
C GLY A 417 10.71 -21.72 -9.30
N GLU A 418 9.88 -21.82 -10.32
CA GLU A 418 9.88 -20.89 -11.45
C GLU A 418 8.99 -19.69 -11.10
N TYR A 419 9.64 -18.60 -10.69
CA TYR A 419 8.94 -17.34 -10.44
C TYR A 419 8.65 -16.63 -11.75
N VAL A 420 7.39 -16.28 -11.94
CA VAL A 420 6.97 -15.38 -13.01
C VAL A 420 7.24 -13.95 -12.58
N VAL A 421 7.88 -13.17 -13.46
CA VAL A 421 8.17 -11.75 -13.28
C VAL A 421 7.36 -10.96 -14.30
N GLU A 422 6.51 -10.07 -13.80
CA GLU A 422 5.64 -9.22 -14.61
C GLU A 422 6.03 -7.76 -14.42
N VAL A 423 6.21 -7.03 -15.51
CA VAL A 423 6.53 -5.59 -15.51
C VAL A 423 5.34 -4.83 -16.07
N GLY A 424 4.90 -3.80 -15.37
CA GLY A 424 3.71 -3.07 -15.76
C GLY A 424 3.59 -1.66 -15.18
N ALA A 425 2.50 -1.00 -15.55
CA ALA A 425 2.13 0.34 -15.09
C ALA A 425 1.17 0.32 -13.89
N SER A 426 0.58 -0.83 -13.57
CA SER A 426 -0.25 -1.07 -12.39
C SER A 426 -0.37 -2.58 -12.11
N SER A 427 -1.01 -2.97 -11.00
CA SER A 427 -1.27 -4.39 -10.69
C SER A 427 -2.15 -5.11 -11.73
N ARG A 428 -2.85 -4.37 -12.60
CA ARG A 428 -3.72 -4.91 -13.65
C ARG A 428 -3.36 -4.44 -15.07
N ASP A 429 -2.38 -3.56 -15.22
CA ASP A 429 -1.80 -3.16 -16.51
C ASP A 429 -0.38 -3.71 -16.62
N LEU A 430 -0.29 -5.01 -16.90
CA LEU A 430 0.95 -5.76 -17.01
C LEU A 430 1.35 -5.83 -18.49
N ARG A 431 2.53 -5.32 -18.84
CA ARG A 431 2.94 -5.06 -20.21
C ARG A 431 4.01 -5.99 -20.72
N SER A 432 4.79 -6.59 -19.85
CA SER A 432 5.83 -7.54 -20.21
C SER A 432 5.93 -8.63 -19.15
N ARG A 433 6.32 -9.84 -19.57
CA ARG A 433 6.39 -11.01 -18.69
C ARG A 433 7.62 -11.84 -19.03
N THR A 434 8.31 -12.30 -17.99
CA THR A 434 9.41 -13.26 -18.09
C THR A 434 9.36 -14.22 -16.90
N SER A 435 10.31 -15.12 -16.77
CA SER A 435 10.44 -15.98 -15.60
C SER A 435 11.89 -16.16 -15.17
N VAL A 436 12.08 -16.59 -13.93
CA VAL A 436 13.39 -16.92 -13.37
C VAL A 436 13.25 -18.11 -12.42
N LEU A 437 14.16 -19.07 -12.55
CA LEU A 437 14.21 -20.22 -11.64
C LEU A 437 15.01 -19.84 -10.38
N ILE A 438 14.37 -19.93 -9.22
CA ILE A 438 14.97 -19.67 -7.91
C ILE A 438 15.25 -21.00 -7.23
N GLU A 439 16.46 -21.19 -6.72
CA GLU A 439 16.80 -22.29 -5.84
C GLU A 439 16.24 -22.01 -4.45
N GLY A 440 15.42 -22.94 -3.93
CA GLY A 440 14.80 -22.82 -2.62
C GLY A 440 15.76 -23.16 -1.47
N GLU A 441 15.33 -22.80 -0.27
CA GLU A 441 15.98 -23.22 0.96
C GLU A 441 15.40 -24.55 1.43
N SER A 442 16.27 -25.46 1.89
CA SER A 442 15.83 -26.70 2.49
C SER A 442 15.38 -26.43 3.93
N VAL A 443 14.14 -26.77 4.25
CA VAL A 443 13.62 -26.68 5.61
C VAL A 443 13.65 -28.08 6.23
N GLU A 444 14.52 -28.27 7.21
CA GLU A 444 14.54 -29.49 8.01
C GLU A 444 13.57 -29.31 9.18
N LEU A 445 12.51 -30.10 9.19
CA LEU A 445 11.55 -30.13 10.28
C LEU A 445 11.94 -31.23 11.27
N PRO A 446 12.13 -30.91 12.57
CA PRO A 446 12.38 -31.93 13.56
C PRO A 446 11.13 -32.82 13.68
N LEU A 447 11.30 -34.10 13.38
CA LEU A 447 10.22 -35.05 13.53
C LEU A 447 9.83 -35.20 15.01
N SER A 448 8.54 -35.36 15.25
CA SER A 448 7.98 -35.61 16.56
C SER A 448 6.73 -36.48 16.45
N LEU A 449 6.15 -36.89 17.56
CA LEU A 449 4.84 -37.57 17.57
C LEU A 449 3.70 -36.66 17.10
N ALA A 450 3.90 -35.37 16.99
CA ALA A 450 2.96 -34.43 16.40
C ALA A 450 3.09 -34.33 14.86
N SER A 451 4.18 -34.85 14.29
CA SER A 451 4.36 -34.90 12.83
C SER A 451 3.34 -35.83 12.19
N SER A 452 2.84 -35.44 11.01
CA SER A 452 1.92 -36.24 10.22
C SER A 452 2.63 -37.48 9.62
N ILE A 453 1.87 -38.46 9.20
CA ILE A 453 2.40 -39.62 8.46
C ILE A 453 3.11 -39.15 7.18
N ASP A 454 2.55 -38.17 6.47
CA ASP A 454 3.16 -37.62 5.25
C ASP A 454 4.52 -36.96 5.55
N GLU A 455 4.61 -36.16 6.61
CA GLU A 455 5.89 -35.54 7.02
C GLU A 455 6.95 -36.60 7.37
N VAL A 456 6.56 -37.66 8.07
CA VAL A 456 7.50 -38.76 8.38
C VAL A 456 7.90 -39.53 7.12
N LEU A 457 6.98 -39.72 6.15
CA LEU A 457 7.24 -40.39 4.88
C LEU A 457 8.15 -39.59 3.96
N GLU A 458 8.11 -38.27 4.05
CA GLU A 458 8.99 -37.36 3.30
C GLU A 458 10.38 -37.25 3.92
N HIS A 459 10.56 -37.61 5.17
CA HIS A 459 11.85 -37.53 5.86
C HIS A 459 12.85 -38.56 5.29
N PRO A 460 14.09 -38.13 4.90
CA PRO A 460 15.03 -38.98 4.18
C PRO A 460 15.38 -40.27 4.91
N MET A 461 15.48 -40.24 6.25
CA MET A 461 15.87 -41.39 7.06
C MET A 461 14.66 -42.22 7.54
N ALA A 462 13.60 -41.54 8.03
CA ALA A 462 12.44 -42.23 8.58
C ALA A 462 11.48 -42.74 7.49
N GLY A 463 11.37 -42.04 6.37
CA GLY A 463 10.38 -42.32 5.31
C GLY A 463 10.46 -43.72 4.72
N PRO A 464 11.64 -44.23 4.33
CA PRO A 464 11.79 -45.57 3.78
C PRO A 464 11.33 -46.66 4.76
N ALA A 465 11.65 -46.52 6.05
CA ALA A 465 11.29 -47.48 7.09
C ALA A 465 9.77 -47.46 7.36
N LEU A 466 9.18 -46.28 7.50
CA LEU A 466 7.71 -46.14 7.67
C LEU A 466 6.95 -46.69 6.46
N ARG A 467 7.42 -46.39 5.24
CA ARG A 467 6.80 -46.91 4.00
C ARG A 467 6.83 -48.42 3.95
N ALA A 468 7.94 -49.06 4.33
CA ALA A 468 8.04 -50.54 4.38
C ALA A 468 7.02 -51.14 5.35
N VAL A 469 6.77 -50.52 6.50
CA VAL A 469 5.76 -50.95 7.46
C VAL A 469 4.33 -50.82 6.88
N ILE A 470 4.04 -49.66 6.26
CA ILE A 470 2.73 -49.39 5.61
C ILE A 470 2.49 -50.39 4.48
N ASP A 471 3.44 -50.65 3.63
CA ASP A 471 3.32 -51.59 2.50
C ASP A 471 3.14 -53.06 3.00
N ALA A 472 3.81 -53.42 4.09
CA ALA A 472 3.62 -54.73 4.70
C ALA A 472 2.23 -54.91 5.32
N GLN A 473 1.68 -53.87 5.93
CA GLN A 473 0.39 -53.94 6.61
C GLN A 473 -0.81 -53.79 5.68
N PHE A 474 -0.71 -52.88 4.69
CA PHE A 474 -1.86 -52.52 3.85
C PHE A 474 -1.68 -52.88 2.36
N GLY A 475 -0.52 -53.40 1.98
CA GLY A 475 -0.15 -53.69 0.59
C GLY A 475 0.55 -52.54 -0.11
N ALA A 476 1.53 -52.87 -0.95
CA ALA A 476 2.28 -51.87 -1.70
C ALA A 476 1.37 -51.04 -2.62
N GLY A 477 1.51 -49.70 -2.54
CA GLY A 477 0.68 -48.76 -3.30
C GLY A 477 -0.73 -48.58 -2.75
N SER A 478 -1.02 -48.98 -1.54
CA SER A 478 -2.32 -48.80 -0.88
C SER A 478 -2.70 -47.32 -0.79
N ASP A 479 -3.97 -47.00 -1.07
CA ASP A 479 -4.55 -45.65 -0.92
C ASP A 479 -4.73 -45.21 0.54
N ILE A 480 -4.33 -46.04 1.51
CA ILE A 480 -4.46 -45.74 2.95
C ILE A 480 -3.74 -44.46 3.34
N ILE A 481 -2.60 -44.12 2.68
CA ILE A 481 -1.85 -42.91 2.91
C ILE A 481 -2.68 -41.68 2.57
N LYS A 482 -3.48 -41.73 1.49
CA LYS A 482 -4.38 -40.62 1.11
C LYS A 482 -5.46 -40.35 2.20
N ILE A 483 -5.77 -41.33 3.03
CA ILE A 483 -6.74 -41.20 4.11
C ILE A 483 -6.06 -40.78 5.42
N LEU A 484 -4.91 -41.37 5.73
CA LEU A 484 -4.25 -41.23 7.03
C LEU A 484 -3.06 -40.24 6.99
N GLY A 485 -2.60 -39.80 5.81
CA GLY A 485 -1.39 -39.02 5.63
C GLY A 485 -1.30 -37.76 6.53
N ASN A 486 -2.42 -37.06 6.71
CA ASN A 486 -2.51 -35.87 7.54
C ASN A 486 -2.65 -36.13 9.05
N PHE A 487 -2.72 -37.38 9.48
CA PHE A 487 -2.88 -37.69 10.90
C PHE A 487 -1.52 -37.65 11.62
N PRO A 488 -1.45 -37.01 12.80
CA PRO A 488 -0.25 -37.06 13.64
C PRO A 488 0.06 -38.51 14.06
N VAL A 489 1.29 -38.93 13.83
CA VAL A 489 1.72 -40.32 14.10
C VAL A 489 1.52 -40.73 15.55
N GLY A 490 1.61 -39.82 16.51
CA GLY A 490 1.37 -40.10 17.92
C GLY A 490 -0.08 -40.31 18.32
N ARG A 491 -1.06 -40.10 17.40
CA ARG A 491 -2.49 -40.33 17.65
C ARG A 491 -3.04 -41.64 17.09
N LEU A 492 -2.24 -42.33 16.30
CA LEU A 492 -2.63 -43.56 15.60
C LEU A 492 -1.89 -44.79 16.18
N ASP A 493 -1.99 -44.99 17.50
CA ASP A 493 -1.33 -46.12 18.15
C ASP A 493 -1.72 -47.45 17.51
N GLY A 494 -0.71 -48.21 17.07
CA GLY A 494 -0.90 -49.43 16.31
C GLY A 494 -1.18 -49.29 14.81
N ILE A 495 -1.28 -48.06 14.30
CA ILE A 495 -1.49 -47.78 12.86
C ILE A 495 -0.52 -46.69 12.39
N PRO A 496 0.43 -46.96 11.49
CA PRO A 496 0.77 -48.28 10.91
C PRO A 496 1.64 -49.14 11.83
N MET A 497 2.12 -48.59 12.96
CA MET A 497 2.92 -49.31 13.94
C MET A 497 2.60 -48.88 15.37
N PRO A 498 3.01 -49.66 16.40
CA PRO A 498 2.90 -49.26 17.79
C PRO A 498 3.63 -47.94 18.06
N ARG A 499 3.11 -47.17 19.01
CA ARG A 499 3.67 -45.85 19.37
C ARG A 499 5.15 -45.91 19.77
N GLU A 500 5.53 -46.92 20.53
CA GLU A 500 6.92 -47.13 20.96
C GLU A 500 7.87 -47.33 19.76
N ASP A 501 7.43 -48.05 18.73
CA ASP A 501 8.24 -48.25 17.51
C ASP A 501 8.31 -46.97 16.69
N MET A 502 7.26 -46.14 16.67
CA MET A 502 7.27 -44.82 16.04
C MET A 502 8.21 -43.84 16.76
N GLU A 503 8.20 -43.83 18.10
CA GLU A 503 9.13 -43.00 18.91
C GLU A 503 10.60 -43.41 18.64
N LYS A 504 10.86 -44.70 18.51
CA LYS A 504 12.19 -45.22 18.17
C LYS A 504 12.61 -44.83 16.76
N LEU A 505 11.70 -44.96 15.77
CA LEU A 505 11.95 -44.55 14.39
C LEU A 505 12.29 -43.05 14.29
N ILE A 506 11.55 -42.22 15.00
CA ILE A 506 11.80 -40.76 15.05
C ILE A 506 13.15 -40.46 15.72
N ALA A 507 13.43 -41.11 16.84
CA ALA A 507 14.71 -40.93 17.55
C ALA A 507 15.94 -41.36 16.70
N GLU A 508 15.81 -42.45 15.95
CA GLU A 508 16.85 -42.95 15.04
C GLU A 508 17.04 -41.98 13.82
N ALA A 509 15.98 -41.32 13.39
CA ALA A 509 16.05 -40.37 12.30
C ALA A 509 16.67 -39.00 12.69
N LEU A 510 16.64 -38.67 13.98
CA LEU A 510 17.22 -37.45 14.55
C LEU A 510 18.64 -37.61 15.08
N ALA A 511 19.17 -38.84 15.12
CA ALA A 511 20.53 -39.18 15.59
C ALA A 511 21.55 -39.04 14.45
#